data_0569f7b06ad42b2a179231b068f7ecf2
#
_entry.id   0569f7b06ad42b2a179231b068f7ecf2
#
_cell.length_a   1.000
_cell.length_b   1.000
_cell.length_c   1.000
_cell.angle_alpha   90.00
_cell.angle_beta   90.00
_cell.angle_gamma   90.00
#
_symmetry.space_group_name_H-M   'P 1'
#
loop_
_entity.id
_entity.type
_entity.pdbx_description
1 polymer ?
#
loop_
_entity_poly.entity_id
_entity_poly.type
_entity_poly.pdbx_seq_one_letter_code
_entity_poly.pdbx_strand_id
1 'polypeptide(L)'
;TETDLVDQFHAPGNAEFHLLSITAMIEHLTPVLAEVITQGVSEGIFTTERPHDVIELLLSASGILLDQDIMKPSPAELARRQETLIWASETLLGAAPGSLGFLTKAEP
;
A
#
# COMPACT_ATOMS: atom_id res chain seq x y z
N THR A 1 -24.81 14.01 6.17
CA THR A 1 -23.63 14.24 7.02
C THR A 1 -22.44 13.45 6.50
N GLU A 2 -21.28 13.75 7.03
CA GLU A 2 -20.06 13.04 6.68
C GLU A 2 -20.18 11.54 6.97
N THR A 3 -20.80 11.20 8.11
CA THR A 3 -21.05 9.81 8.50
C THR A 3 -21.97 9.12 7.49
N ASP A 4 -23.02 9.81 7.06
CA ASP A 4 -23.95 9.25 6.08
C ASP A 4 -23.28 8.95 4.76
N LEU A 5 -22.36 9.82 4.31
CA LEU A 5 -21.63 9.61 3.08
C LEU A 5 -20.70 8.39 3.20
N VAL A 6 -20.02 8.23 4.32
CA VAL A 6 -19.16 7.08 4.57
C VAL A 6 -19.97 5.80 4.57
N ASP A 7 -21.09 5.79 5.29
CA ASP A 7 -21.97 4.61 5.36
C ASP A 7 -22.50 4.24 3.99
N GLN A 8 -22.90 5.23 3.19
CA GLN A 8 -23.40 4.98 1.84
C GLN A 8 -22.29 4.45 0.92
N PHE A 9 -21.09 4.98 1.06
CA PHE A 9 -19.94 4.54 0.28
C PHE A 9 -19.63 3.06 0.54
N HIS A 10 -19.81 2.61 1.77
CA HIS A 10 -19.53 1.23 2.17
C HIS A 10 -20.76 0.32 2.12
N ALA A 11 -21.88 0.81 1.62
CA ALA A 11 -23.07 0.00 1.47
C ALA A 11 -22.82 -1.17 0.50
N PRO A 12 -23.53 -2.30 0.66
CA PRO A 12 -23.29 -3.48 -0.19
C PRO A 12 -23.34 -3.21 -1.70
N GLY A 13 -24.16 -2.28 -2.15
CA GLY A 13 -24.24 -1.94 -3.57
C GLY A 13 -23.06 -1.14 -4.10
N ASN A 14 -22.14 -0.71 -3.23
CA ASN A 14 -21.00 0.14 -3.61
C ASN A 14 -19.66 -0.59 -3.59
N ALA A 15 -19.67 -1.92 -3.43
CA ALA A 15 -18.42 -2.70 -3.42
C ALA A 15 -17.63 -2.52 -4.71
N GLU A 16 -18.32 -2.51 -5.84
CA GLU A 16 -17.69 -2.32 -7.14
C GLU A 16 -17.04 -0.93 -7.24
N PHE A 17 -17.73 0.10 -6.77
CA PHE A 17 -17.18 1.45 -6.76
C PHE A 17 -15.95 1.54 -5.87
N HIS A 18 -15.98 0.87 -4.72
CA HIS A 18 -14.83 0.82 -3.81
C HIS A 18 -13.61 0.18 -4.48
N LEU A 19 -13.82 -0.94 -5.18
CA LEU A 19 -12.75 -1.59 -5.93
C LEU A 19 -12.20 -0.71 -7.04
N LEU A 20 -13.07 -0.01 -7.76
CA LEU A 20 -12.63 0.92 -8.80
C LEU A 20 -11.81 2.06 -8.22
N SER A 21 -12.15 2.52 -7.01
CA SER A 21 -11.38 3.56 -6.33
C SER A 21 -9.98 3.07 -5.99
N ILE A 22 -9.85 1.83 -5.52
CA ILE A 22 -8.55 1.24 -5.21
C ILE A 22 -7.72 1.11 -6.49
N THR A 23 -8.34 0.63 -7.58
CA THR A 23 -7.66 0.50 -8.86
C THR A 23 -7.16 1.86 -9.37
N ALA A 24 -8.00 2.89 -9.29
CA ALA A 24 -7.62 4.23 -9.69
C ALA A 24 -6.45 4.75 -8.85
N MET A 25 -6.47 4.51 -7.55
CA MET A 25 -5.38 4.89 -6.66
C MET A 25 -4.07 4.23 -7.10
N ILE A 26 -4.10 2.94 -7.40
CA ILE A 26 -2.91 2.21 -7.85
C ILE A 26 -2.39 2.82 -9.16
N GLU A 27 -3.27 3.05 -10.13
CA GLU A 27 -2.89 3.60 -11.42
C GLU A 27 -2.27 4.99 -11.31
N HIS A 28 -2.80 5.83 -10.43
CA HIS A 28 -2.31 7.21 -10.26
C HIS A 28 -1.05 7.29 -9.40
N LEU A 29 -0.95 6.49 -8.35
CA LEU A 29 0.20 6.56 -7.44
C LEU A 29 1.42 5.81 -7.96
N THR A 30 1.24 4.77 -8.75
CA THR A 30 2.37 3.96 -9.21
C THR A 30 3.44 4.81 -9.92
N PRO A 31 3.09 5.62 -10.95
CA PRO A 31 4.13 6.41 -11.61
C PRO A 31 4.79 7.44 -10.70
N VAL A 32 4.03 8.05 -9.79
CA VAL A 32 4.56 9.06 -8.86
C VAL A 32 5.57 8.42 -7.91
N LEU A 33 5.19 7.30 -7.30
CA LEU A 33 6.06 6.61 -6.36
C LEU A 33 7.24 5.95 -7.08
N ALA A 34 7.05 5.49 -8.32
CA ALA A 34 8.15 4.93 -9.10
C ALA A 34 9.26 5.98 -9.32
N GLU A 35 8.90 7.24 -9.53
CA GLU A 35 9.89 8.31 -9.65
C GLU A 35 10.66 8.51 -8.35
N VAL A 36 9.95 8.47 -7.21
CA VAL A 36 10.58 8.59 -5.89
C VAL A 36 11.57 7.43 -5.69
N ILE A 37 11.16 6.21 -6.03
CA ILE A 37 12.04 5.04 -5.89
C ILE A 37 13.24 5.16 -6.83
N THR A 38 13.02 5.61 -8.06
CA THR A 38 14.12 5.80 -9.02
C THR A 38 15.15 6.78 -8.47
N GLN A 39 14.70 7.86 -7.85
CA GLN A 39 15.60 8.80 -7.20
C GLN A 39 16.36 8.13 -6.05
N GLY A 40 15.66 7.32 -5.25
CA GLY A 40 16.29 6.56 -4.17
C GLY A 40 17.36 5.60 -4.67
N VAL A 41 17.14 4.99 -5.84
CA VAL A 41 18.15 4.14 -6.48
C VAL A 41 19.39 4.96 -6.84
N SER A 42 19.20 6.14 -7.42
CA SER A 42 20.33 6.99 -7.79
C SER A 42 21.11 7.48 -6.57
N GLU A 43 20.45 7.55 -5.41
CA GLU A 43 21.07 7.98 -4.16
C GLU A 43 21.63 6.82 -3.33
N GLY A 44 21.51 5.60 -3.83
CA GLY A 44 22.03 4.42 -3.15
C GLY A 44 21.14 3.89 -2.02
N ILE A 45 19.91 4.38 -1.90
CA ILE A 45 18.97 3.95 -0.85
C ILE A 45 18.29 2.64 -1.24
N PHE A 46 17.98 2.47 -2.52
CA PHE A 46 17.36 1.28 -3.09
C PHE A 46 18.21 0.70 -4.20
N THR A 47 18.02 -0.58 -4.51
CA THR A 47 18.80 -1.25 -5.56
C THR A 47 17.93 -1.91 -6.62
N THR A 48 16.61 -1.77 -6.54
CA THR A 48 15.71 -2.40 -7.51
C THR A 48 15.99 -1.91 -8.93
N GLU A 49 15.89 -2.83 -9.88
CA GLU A 49 15.95 -2.51 -11.30
C GLU A 49 14.57 -2.32 -11.92
N ARG A 50 13.51 -2.47 -11.13
CA ARG A 50 12.12 -2.41 -11.59
C ARG A 50 11.26 -1.52 -10.69
N PRO A 51 11.57 -0.22 -10.59
CA PRO A 51 10.85 0.66 -9.67
C PRO A 51 9.34 0.69 -9.90
N HIS A 52 8.92 0.82 -11.15
CA HIS A 52 7.50 0.90 -11.49
C HIS A 52 6.77 -0.40 -11.13
N ASP A 53 7.31 -1.54 -11.58
CA ASP A 53 6.65 -2.83 -11.37
C ASP A 53 6.60 -3.20 -9.89
N VAL A 54 7.65 -2.92 -9.14
CA VAL A 54 7.69 -3.21 -7.71
C VAL A 54 6.66 -2.36 -6.97
N ILE A 55 6.58 -1.08 -7.27
CA ILE A 55 5.59 -0.20 -6.63
C ILE A 55 4.17 -0.61 -6.99
N GLU A 56 3.92 -0.96 -8.24
CA GLU A 56 2.60 -1.43 -8.66
C GLU A 56 2.18 -2.68 -7.86
N LEU A 57 3.09 -3.62 -7.74
CA LEU A 57 2.86 -4.84 -6.96
C LEU A 57 2.56 -4.54 -5.50
N LEU A 58 3.38 -3.68 -4.88
CA LEU A 58 3.23 -3.35 -3.47
C LEU A 58 1.95 -2.55 -3.19
N LEU A 59 1.59 -1.62 -4.05
CA LEU A 59 0.35 -0.87 -3.92
C LEU A 59 -0.86 -1.77 -4.09
N SER A 60 -0.80 -2.70 -5.04
CA SER A 60 -1.90 -3.64 -5.27
C SER A 60 -2.11 -4.54 -4.06
N ALA A 61 -1.02 -5.08 -3.52
CA ALA A 61 -1.09 -5.92 -2.33
C ALA A 61 -1.62 -5.13 -1.13
N SER A 62 -1.08 -3.92 -0.91
CA SER A 62 -1.51 -3.08 0.21
C SER A 62 -2.98 -2.68 0.08
N GLY A 63 -3.40 -2.30 -1.11
CA GLY A 63 -4.76 -1.83 -1.36
C GLY A 63 -5.82 -2.88 -1.07
N ILE A 64 -5.50 -4.15 -1.25
CA ILE A 64 -6.43 -5.25 -0.98
C ILE A 64 -6.23 -5.85 0.40
N LEU A 65 -4.99 -6.20 0.73
CA LEU A 65 -4.72 -6.94 1.97
C LEU A 65 -4.98 -6.11 3.24
N LEU A 66 -4.82 -4.81 3.17
CA LEU A 66 -5.06 -3.93 4.32
C LEU A 66 -6.45 -3.33 4.33
N ASP A 67 -7.25 -3.59 3.30
CA ASP A 67 -8.59 -3.02 3.20
C ASP A 67 -9.54 -3.66 4.20
N GLN A 68 -10.18 -2.81 5.02
CA GLN A 68 -11.05 -3.27 6.11
C GLN A 68 -12.41 -3.76 5.61
N ASP A 69 -12.83 -3.30 4.45
CA ASP A 69 -14.17 -3.62 3.92
C ASP A 69 -14.16 -4.82 2.99
N ILE A 70 -13.09 -5.01 2.23
CA ILE A 70 -12.97 -6.12 1.29
C ILE A 70 -12.49 -7.37 1.99
N MET A 71 -11.36 -7.28 2.69
CA MET A 71 -10.72 -8.45 3.32
C MET A 71 -11.15 -8.67 4.77
N LYS A 72 -11.64 -7.63 5.42
CA LYS A 72 -12.12 -7.68 6.81
C LYS A 72 -11.16 -8.40 7.75
N PRO A 73 -9.89 -7.99 7.80
CA PRO A 73 -8.91 -8.67 8.63
C PRO A 73 -9.18 -8.44 10.11
N SER A 74 -8.87 -9.44 10.93
CA SER A 74 -8.81 -9.23 12.37
C SER A 74 -7.64 -8.31 12.71
N PRO A 75 -7.60 -7.71 13.92
CA PRO A 75 -6.47 -6.87 14.30
C PRO A 75 -5.13 -7.59 14.20
N ALA A 76 -5.08 -8.88 14.59
CA ALA A 76 -3.86 -9.66 14.50
C ALA A 76 -3.45 -9.92 13.04
N GLU A 77 -4.41 -10.21 12.17
CA GLU A 77 -4.13 -10.39 10.75
C GLU A 77 -3.65 -9.10 10.11
N LEU A 78 -4.27 -7.99 10.47
CA LEU A 78 -3.87 -6.67 9.94
C LEU A 78 -2.42 -6.36 10.33
N ALA A 79 -2.09 -6.54 11.60
CA ALA A 79 -0.72 -6.30 12.08
C ALA A 79 0.29 -7.17 11.35
N ARG A 80 -0.01 -8.46 11.18
CA ARG A 80 0.87 -9.39 10.47
C ARG A 80 1.04 -8.98 9.00
N ARG A 81 -0.02 -8.56 8.34
CA ARG A 81 0.04 -8.12 6.94
C ARG A 81 0.85 -6.85 6.78
N GLN A 82 0.70 -5.91 7.73
CA GLN A 82 1.50 -4.69 7.71
C GLN A 82 2.99 -5.00 7.84
N GLU A 83 3.36 -5.87 8.78
CA GLU A 83 4.75 -6.28 8.95
C GLU A 83 5.29 -6.97 7.70
N THR A 84 4.49 -7.86 7.11
CA THR A 84 4.89 -8.57 5.90
C THR A 84 5.08 -7.62 4.72
N LEU A 85 4.20 -6.65 4.58
CA LEU A 85 4.32 -5.67 3.49
C LEU A 85 5.55 -4.79 3.65
N ILE A 86 5.92 -4.43 4.87
CA ILE A 86 7.17 -3.69 5.11
C ILE A 86 8.37 -4.57 4.75
N TRP A 87 8.39 -5.81 5.21
CA TRP A 87 9.45 -6.74 4.86
C TRP A 87 9.57 -6.94 3.35
N ALA A 88 8.43 -7.13 2.67
CA ALA A 88 8.40 -7.30 1.23
C ALA A 88 8.89 -6.03 0.51
N SER A 89 8.50 -4.86 1.01
CA SER A 89 8.92 -3.59 0.43
C SER A 89 10.44 -3.43 0.53
N GLU A 90 11.01 -3.70 1.69
CA GLU A 90 12.47 -3.64 1.87
C GLU A 90 13.18 -4.61 0.93
N THR A 91 12.67 -5.84 0.86
CA THR A 91 13.27 -6.88 0.05
C THR A 91 13.20 -6.57 -1.45
N LEU A 92 12.02 -6.20 -1.92
CA LEU A 92 11.80 -5.95 -3.36
C LEU A 92 12.43 -4.65 -3.84
N LEU A 93 12.48 -3.64 -2.99
CA LEU A 93 13.14 -2.38 -3.35
C LEU A 93 14.64 -2.46 -3.18
N GLY A 94 15.14 -3.47 -2.47
CA GLY A 94 16.56 -3.56 -2.15
C GLY A 94 16.97 -2.51 -1.13
N ALA A 95 16.10 -2.23 -0.16
CA ALA A 95 16.40 -1.33 0.95
C ALA A 95 17.07 -2.08 2.09
N ALA A 96 17.77 -1.35 2.94
CA ALA A 96 18.39 -1.97 4.12
C ALA A 96 17.30 -2.54 5.03
N PRO A 97 17.50 -3.76 5.58
CA PRO A 97 16.52 -4.36 6.49
C PRO A 97 16.21 -3.42 7.67
N GLY A 98 14.93 -3.22 7.94
CA GLY A 98 14.46 -2.34 9.00
C GLY A 98 14.35 -0.88 8.63
N SER A 99 14.88 -0.46 7.48
CA SER A 99 14.89 0.96 7.09
C SER A 99 13.50 1.53 6.84
N LEU A 100 12.53 0.69 6.50
CA LEU A 100 11.15 1.11 6.27
C LEU A 100 10.22 0.81 7.44
N GLY A 101 10.76 0.37 8.57
CA GLY A 101 9.97 0.03 9.74
C GLY A 101 9.15 1.18 10.30
N PHE A 102 9.55 2.42 10.05
CA PHE A 102 8.81 3.60 10.49
C PHE A 102 7.39 3.66 9.91
N LEU A 103 7.15 2.99 8.79
CA LEU A 103 5.84 3.02 8.13
C LEU A 103 4.75 2.28 8.91
N THR A 104 5.13 1.39 9.83
CA THR A 104 4.17 0.66 10.65
C THR A 104 4.00 1.25 12.05
N LYS A 105 4.82 2.24 12.42
CA LYS A 105 4.73 2.84 13.74
C LYS A 105 3.60 3.83 13.77
N ALA A 106 2.66 3.61 14.71
CA ALA A 106 1.57 4.53 14.90
C ALA A 106 2.09 5.87 15.39
N GLU A 107 1.40 6.93 15.00
CA GLU A 107 1.70 8.25 15.52
C GLU A 107 1.42 8.32 17.03
N PRO A 108 2.27 9.01 17.80
CA PRO A 108 2.04 9.18 19.23
C PRO A 108 0.79 9.97 19.54
#